data_cec138d7672b559fdf199480fcead82b
#
_entry.id   cec138d7672b559fdf199480fcead82b
#
_cell.length_a   1.000
_cell.length_b   1.000
_cell.length_c   1.000
_cell.angle_alpha   90.00
_cell.angle_beta   90.00
_cell.angle_gamma   90.00
#
_symmetry.space_group_name_H-M   'P 1'
#
loop_
_entity.id
_entity.type
_entity.pdbx_description
1 polymer ?
#
loop_
_entity_poly.entity_id
_entity_poly.type
_entity_poly.pdbx_seq_one_letter_code
_entity_poly.pdbx_strand_id
1 'polypeptide(L)'
;MAANPALGIPPLTMNDGPQGFRDNEHPATTTAWPSGLTMAASFDVAAMQEWGEGQGVEFYGKGANIQLGPGLCLARVPRNGRNFEYLSGEDPFLGATLVAPVIKGIQSKHVIANAKHYLMNNQETNRGSVIENIDERTRYEMYLPPFVGAVDAGVGSIMCSYNKIRAHREDDALWSCENPTTLAGDLKTKSKFDGFVMSDWGATHSTSIMAGLDVEMPAAKYMN
;
A
#
# COMPACT_ATOMS: atom_id res chain seq x y z
N MET A 1 -3.87 16.67 -0.08
CA MET A 1 -5.30 16.96 0.21
C MET A 1 -5.38 18.22 1.05
N ALA A 2 -6.43 19.04 0.88
CA ALA A 2 -6.60 20.27 1.65
C ALA A 2 -6.82 19.97 3.15
N ALA A 3 -6.40 20.92 4.00
CA ALA A 3 -6.68 20.86 5.43
C ALA A 3 -8.19 20.95 5.72
N ASN A 4 -8.62 20.35 6.82
CA ASN A 4 -9.94 20.61 7.40
C ASN A 4 -9.76 21.22 8.80
N PRO A 5 -9.63 22.57 8.92
CA PRO A 5 -9.38 23.21 10.19
C PRO A 5 -10.50 23.00 11.22
N ALA A 6 -11.74 22.81 10.75
CA ALA A 6 -12.88 22.60 11.65
C ALA A 6 -12.78 21.26 12.43
N LEU A 7 -12.08 20.28 11.86
CA LEU A 7 -11.80 19.00 12.48
C LEU A 7 -10.37 18.85 13.01
N GLY A 8 -9.57 19.92 12.94
CA GLY A 8 -8.15 19.86 13.32
C GLY A 8 -7.28 18.98 12.40
N ILE A 9 -7.75 18.70 11.18
CA ILE A 9 -7.02 17.86 10.23
C ILE A 9 -6.06 18.73 9.42
N PRO A 10 -4.72 18.50 9.50
CA PRO A 10 -3.75 19.22 8.69
C PRO A 10 -3.85 18.83 7.20
N PRO A 11 -3.21 19.59 6.30
CA PRO A 11 -3.13 19.18 4.91
C PRO A 11 -2.36 17.86 4.81
N LEU A 12 -2.87 16.93 4.01
CA LEU A 12 -2.18 15.67 3.74
C LEU A 12 -1.31 15.84 2.49
N THR A 13 0.01 15.80 2.71
CA THR A 13 1.05 15.88 1.69
C THR A 13 1.71 14.52 1.55
N MET A 14 1.75 13.99 0.34
CA MET A 14 2.24 12.64 0.10
C MET A 14 3.27 12.61 -1.02
N ASN A 15 4.17 11.65 -0.93
CA ASN A 15 5.16 11.43 -1.96
C ASN A 15 5.44 9.93 -2.15
N ASP A 16 5.90 9.59 -3.34
CA ASP A 16 6.40 8.28 -3.68
C ASP A 16 7.85 8.16 -3.21
N GLY A 17 8.31 7.06 -2.77
CA GLY A 17 7.67 5.77 -2.71
C GLY A 17 8.44 4.85 -1.76
N PRO A 18 8.37 3.50 -1.95
CA PRO A 18 9.04 2.56 -1.05
C PRO A 18 10.58 2.63 -1.04
N GLN A 19 11.20 3.20 -2.08
CA GLN A 19 12.66 3.33 -2.19
C GLN A 19 13.16 4.76 -1.91
N GLY A 20 12.33 5.60 -1.30
CA GLY A 20 12.70 6.95 -0.93
C GLY A 20 11.82 8.04 -1.55
N PHE A 21 12.09 9.26 -1.15
CA PHE A 21 11.36 10.44 -1.59
C PHE A 21 11.66 10.76 -3.05
N ARG A 22 10.63 10.94 -3.87
CA ARG A 22 10.78 11.32 -5.28
C ARG A 22 10.76 12.84 -5.43
N ASP A 23 11.90 13.43 -5.72
CA ASP A 23 12.04 14.86 -6.00
C ASP A 23 12.64 15.07 -7.40
N ASN A 24 11.75 15.22 -8.39
CA ASN A 24 12.15 15.43 -9.78
C ASN A 24 12.59 16.89 -10.04
N GLU A 25 12.23 17.83 -9.17
CA GLU A 25 12.56 19.26 -9.31
C GLU A 25 13.96 19.54 -8.78
N HIS A 26 14.41 18.78 -7.76
CA HIS A 26 15.70 18.95 -7.13
C HIS A 26 16.49 17.63 -7.15
N PRO A 27 17.02 17.19 -8.30
CA PRO A 27 17.76 15.93 -8.41
C PRO A 27 18.98 15.94 -7.48
N ALA A 28 19.36 14.77 -6.99
CA ALA A 28 20.45 14.54 -6.04
C ALA A 28 20.26 15.16 -4.63
N THR A 29 19.04 15.54 -4.27
CA THR A 29 18.70 16.01 -2.92
C THR A 29 17.97 15.00 -2.06
N THR A 30 17.83 13.76 -2.55
CA THR A 30 17.14 12.65 -1.89
C THR A 30 18.00 11.40 -1.87
N THR A 31 17.75 10.53 -0.90
CA THR A 31 18.46 9.26 -0.76
C THR A 31 17.82 8.20 -1.65
N ALA A 32 18.63 7.52 -2.46
CA ALA A 32 18.25 6.29 -3.14
C ALA A 32 18.37 5.12 -2.14
N TRP A 33 17.29 4.84 -1.43
CA TRP A 33 17.25 3.76 -0.46
C TRP A 33 17.26 2.39 -1.16
N PRO A 34 17.79 1.34 -0.50
CA PRO A 34 17.67 -0.02 -1.02
C PRO A 34 16.21 -0.38 -1.32
N SER A 35 16.00 -1.23 -2.31
CA SER A 35 14.66 -1.70 -2.65
C SER A 35 14.08 -2.59 -1.53
N GLY A 36 12.74 -2.66 -1.44
CA GLY A 36 12.07 -3.48 -0.44
C GLY A 36 12.50 -4.95 -0.49
N LEU A 37 12.62 -5.52 -1.68
CA LEU A 37 13.10 -6.90 -1.86
C LEU A 37 14.54 -7.10 -1.37
N THR A 38 15.43 -6.14 -1.64
CA THR A 38 16.83 -6.18 -1.15
C THR A 38 16.87 -6.13 0.37
N MET A 39 16.09 -5.25 0.98
CA MET A 39 16.01 -5.14 2.42
C MET A 39 15.44 -6.43 3.05
N ALA A 40 14.37 -6.98 2.48
CA ALA A 40 13.78 -8.22 2.96
C ALA A 40 14.74 -9.42 2.87
N ALA A 41 15.59 -9.45 1.83
CA ALA A 41 16.61 -10.50 1.66
C ALA A 41 17.72 -10.48 2.74
N SER A 42 17.80 -9.43 3.56
CA SER A 42 18.68 -9.40 4.73
C SER A 42 18.17 -10.27 5.86
N PHE A 43 16.86 -10.53 5.94
CA PHE A 43 16.19 -11.18 7.09
C PHE A 43 16.45 -10.48 8.42
N ASP A 44 16.86 -9.22 8.40
CA ASP A 44 17.24 -8.44 9.58
C ASP A 44 16.13 -7.47 9.98
N VAL A 45 15.42 -7.81 11.04
CA VAL A 45 14.31 -7.01 11.59
C VAL A 45 14.77 -5.63 12.07
N ALA A 46 15.98 -5.54 12.64
CA ALA A 46 16.52 -4.26 13.12
C ALA A 46 16.87 -3.34 11.95
N ALA A 47 17.53 -3.86 10.92
CA ALA A 47 17.81 -3.12 9.70
C ALA A 47 16.53 -2.65 8.98
N MET A 48 15.46 -3.46 9.01
CA MET A 48 14.16 -3.06 8.46
C MET A 48 13.57 -1.86 9.21
N GLN A 49 13.68 -1.82 10.52
CA GLN A 49 13.22 -0.68 11.31
C GLN A 49 14.06 0.58 11.05
N GLU A 50 15.38 0.47 11.05
CA GLU A 50 16.27 1.58 10.73
C GLU A 50 16.03 2.14 9.33
N TRP A 51 15.79 1.27 8.36
CA TRP A 51 15.41 1.65 7.00
C TRP A 51 14.10 2.43 6.95
N GLY A 52 13.07 2.00 7.72
CA GLY A 52 11.82 2.73 7.88
C GLY A 52 12.01 4.08 8.57
N GLU A 53 12.82 4.13 9.63
CA GLU A 53 13.12 5.37 10.36
C GLU A 53 13.86 6.39 9.49
N GLY A 54 14.87 5.95 8.73
CA GLY A 54 15.63 6.80 7.83
C GLY A 54 14.75 7.43 6.74
N GLN A 55 13.89 6.61 6.12
CA GLN A 55 12.91 7.13 5.15
C GLN A 55 11.93 8.10 5.81
N GLY A 56 11.38 7.77 6.98
CA GLY A 56 10.47 8.65 7.70
C GLY A 56 11.07 10.02 8.02
N VAL A 57 12.33 10.07 8.43
CA VAL A 57 13.07 11.33 8.66
C VAL A 57 13.16 12.14 7.36
N GLU A 58 13.50 11.50 6.24
CA GLU A 58 13.63 12.20 4.96
C GLU A 58 12.28 12.72 4.45
N PHE A 59 11.22 11.91 4.50
CA PHE A 59 9.88 12.31 4.09
C PHE A 59 9.37 13.49 4.92
N TYR A 60 9.50 13.42 6.25
CA TYR A 60 9.13 14.52 7.14
C TYR A 60 9.93 15.80 6.84
N GLY A 61 11.26 15.67 6.71
CA GLY A 61 12.14 16.77 6.40
C GLY A 61 11.88 17.42 5.04
N LYS A 62 11.34 16.68 4.08
CA LYS A 62 10.91 17.16 2.75
C LYS A 62 9.46 17.67 2.74
N GLY A 63 8.76 17.67 3.88
CA GLY A 63 7.41 18.24 4.01
C GLY A 63 6.28 17.27 3.63
N ALA A 64 6.55 15.96 3.47
CA ALA A 64 5.50 14.96 3.31
C ALA A 64 5.14 14.35 4.67
N ASN A 65 3.84 14.20 4.91
CA ASN A 65 3.31 13.50 6.09
C ASN A 65 2.66 12.15 5.75
N ILE A 66 2.73 11.72 4.49
CA ILE A 66 2.39 10.38 4.05
C ILE A 66 3.48 9.87 3.09
N GLN A 67 4.02 8.70 3.38
CA GLN A 67 4.87 7.95 2.47
C GLN A 67 4.04 6.89 1.74
N LEU A 68 4.05 6.89 0.39
CA LEU A 68 3.36 5.88 -0.43
C LEU A 68 4.18 4.58 -0.47
N GLY A 69 4.22 3.92 0.66
CA GLY A 69 4.93 2.68 0.95
C GLY A 69 4.73 2.25 2.41
N PRO A 70 5.13 1.03 2.78
CA PRO A 70 5.87 0.03 2.00
C PRO A 70 5.04 -0.75 0.97
N GLY A 71 5.73 -1.32 -0.02
CA GLY A 71 5.12 -2.24 -0.99
C GLY A 71 5.08 -3.67 -0.46
N LEU A 72 3.95 -4.38 -0.62
CA LEU A 72 3.70 -5.68 0.02
C LEU A 72 3.24 -6.80 -0.92
N CYS A 73 3.04 -6.52 -2.21
CA CYS A 73 2.58 -7.55 -3.14
C CYS A 73 3.54 -8.74 -3.19
N LEU A 74 2.99 -9.94 -3.36
CA LEU A 74 3.80 -11.13 -3.61
C LEU A 74 4.37 -11.12 -5.03
N ALA A 75 5.58 -11.65 -5.18
CA ALA A 75 6.23 -11.84 -6.48
C ALA A 75 5.65 -13.06 -7.22
N ARG A 76 4.34 -13.04 -7.53
CA ARG A 76 3.64 -14.15 -8.17
C ARG A 76 4.04 -14.34 -9.63
N VAL A 77 4.21 -13.22 -10.33
CA VAL A 77 4.62 -13.21 -11.75
C VAL A 77 6.07 -12.71 -11.83
N PRO A 78 7.03 -13.54 -12.25
CA PRO A 78 8.45 -13.13 -12.28
C PRO A 78 8.70 -11.90 -13.15
N ARG A 79 7.94 -11.72 -14.23
CA ARG A 79 8.02 -10.58 -15.14
C ARG A 79 7.08 -9.43 -14.77
N ASN A 80 6.70 -9.32 -13.50
CA ASN A 80 5.81 -8.26 -13.01
C ASN A 80 6.29 -6.85 -13.43
N GLY A 81 7.58 -6.58 -13.29
CA GLY A 81 8.18 -5.26 -13.52
C GLY A 81 8.39 -4.47 -12.23
N ARG A 82 7.73 -4.83 -11.12
CA ARG A 82 7.79 -4.12 -9.82
C ARG A 82 8.12 -5.01 -8.62
N ASN A 83 8.48 -6.27 -8.84
CA ASN A 83 8.80 -7.19 -7.73
C ASN A 83 9.90 -6.66 -6.80
N PHE A 84 10.84 -5.86 -7.32
CA PHE A 84 11.95 -5.29 -6.56
C PHE A 84 11.49 -4.38 -5.41
N GLU A 85 10.35 -3.70 -5.55
CA GLU A 85 9.87 -2.75 -4.53
C GLU A 85 9.05 -3.39 -3.41
N TYR A 86 8.68 -4.68 -3.55
CA TYR A 86 7.83 -5.38 -2.60
C TYR A 86 8.60 -6.21 -1.61
N LEU A 87 8.30 -6.05 -0.30
CA LEU A 87 8.99 -6.74 0.79
C LEU A 87 8.79 -8.25 0.79
N SER A 88 7.60 -8.70 0.36
CA SER A 88 7.18 -10.09 0.58
C SER A 88 7.99 -11.10 -0.21
N GLY A 89 8.60 -10.71 -1.34
CA GLY A 89 9.14 -11.69 -2.26
C GLY A 89 8.06 -12.71 -2.63
N GLU A 90 8.36 -14.01 -2.54
CA GLU A 90 7.40 -15.09 -2.77
C GLU A 90 6.77 -15.61 -1.47
N ASP A 91 7.19 -15.10 -0.29
CA ASP A 91 6.83 -15.62 1.02
C ASP A 91 5.91 -14.64 1.79
N PRO A 92 4.61 -14.97 1.96
CA PRO A 92 3.69 -14.14 2.71
C PRO A 92 4.06 -13.99 4.19
N PHE A 93 4.70 -14.99 4.80
CA PHE A 93 5.15 -14.93 6.18
C PHE A 93 6.30 -13.92 6.34
N LEU A 94 7.25 -13.92 5.41
CA LEU A 94 8.34 -12.93 5.38
C LEU A 94 7.76 -11.52 5.26
N GLY A 95 6.83 -11.30 4.33
CA GLY A 95 6.16 -10.02 4.16
C GLY A 95 5.42 -9.56 5.40
N ALA A 96 4.64 -10.46 6.03
CA ALA A 96 3.91 -10.16 7.26
C ALA A 96 4.84 -9.83 8.45
N THR A 97 5.99 -10.51 8.53
CA THR A 97 6.96 -10.31 9.62
C THR A 97 7.73 -9.01 9.45
N LEU A 98 8.23 -8.73 8.25
CA LEU A 98 9.13 -7.60 8.02
C LEU A 98 8.42 -6.27 7.80
N VAL A 99 7.14 -6.27 7.48
CA VAL A 99 6.38 -5.02 7.30
C VAL A 99 6.22 -4.24 8.62
N ALA A 100 6.08 -4.95 9.74
CA ALA A 100 5.82 -4.31 11.03
C ALA A 100 6.94 -3.35 11.48
N PRO A 101 8.22 -3.73 11.48
CA PRO A 101 9.30 -2.80 11.83
C PRO A 101 9.40 -1.61 10.87
N VAL A 102 9.15 -1.80 9.57
CA VAL A 102 9.16 -0.70 8.60
C VAL A 102 8.07 0.32 8.90
N ILE A 103 6.83 -0.12 9.11
CA ILE A 103 5.71 0.77 9.44
C ILE A 103 5.99 1.53 10.75
N LYS A 104 6.44 0.84 11.78
CA LYS A 104 6.79 1.46 13.05
C LYS A 104 7.91 2.48 12.90
N GLY A 105 8.93 2.16 12.10
CA GLY A 105 10.02 3.08 11.77
C GLY A 105 9.52 4.36 11.10
N ILE A 106 8.78 4.25 10.00
CA ILE A 106 8.22 5.39 9.27
C ILE A 106 7.32 6.23 10.18
N GLN A 107 6.38 5.60 10.87
CA GLN A 107 5.38 6.29 11.68
C GLN A 107 5.95 6.92 12.96
N SER A 108 7.08 6.41 13.46
CA SER A 108 7.82 7.04 14.58
C SER A 108 8.34 8.43 14.24
N LYS A 109 8.37 8.80 12.96
CA LYS A 109 8.84 10.10 12.46
C LYS A 109 7.68 11.03 12.02
N HIS A 110 6.46 10.79 12.50
CA HIS A 110 5.26 11.55 12.16
C HIS A 110 4.87 11.52 10.68
N VAL A 111 5.21 10.45 9.98
CA VAL A 111 4.83 10.17 8.60
C VAL A 111 3.91 8.96 8.59
N ILE A 112 2.74 9.08 7.98
CA ILE A 112 1.81 7.96 7.80
C ILE A 112 2.40 7.01 6.76
N ALA A 113 2.55 5.74 7.11
CA ALA A 113 2.85 4.69 6.14
C ALA A 113 1.58 4.33 5.35
N ASN A 114 1.75 4.12 4.04
CA ASN A 114 0.68 3.70 3.13
C ASN A 114 1.05 2.38 2.48
N ALA A 115 0.57 1.26 3.05
CA ALA A 115 0.87 -0.07 2.54
C ALA A 115 0.21 -0.33 1.18
N LYS A 116 0.97 -0.86 0.20
CA LYS A 116 0.50 -1.00 -1.18
C LYS A 116 1.03 -2.24 -1.90
N HIS A 117 0.39 -2.68 -2.98
CA HIS A 117 -0.91 -2.26 -3.54
C HIS A 117 -1.95 -3.32 -3.20
N TYR A 118 -2.95 -2.96 -2.47
CA TYR A 118 -4.02 -3.85 -2.02
C TYR A 118 -5.07 -3.99 -3.12
N LEU A 119 -5.29 -5.10 -3.71
CA LEU A 119 -4.73 -6.41 -3.48
C LEU A 119 -4.34 -7.04 -4.83
N MET A 120 -3.25 -7.84 -4.83
CA MET A 120 -2.84 -8.65 -5.99
C MET A 120 -2.46 -7.85 -7.25
N ASN A 121 -1.75 -6.74 -7.12
CA ASN A 121 -1.15 -6.05 -8.27
C ASN A 121 0.10 -6.83 -8.74
N ASN A 122 -0.12 -7.94 -9.48
CA ASN A 122 0.90 -8.93 -9.78
C ASN A 122 1.58 -8.76 -11.14
N GLN A 123 1.13 -7.80 -11.97
CA GLN A 123 1.78 -7.46 -13.23
C GLN A 123 1.49 -6.01 -13.64
N GLU A 124 2.49 -5.36 -14.24
CA GLU A 124 2.34 -4.01 -14.78
C GLU A 124 1.70 -3.99 -16.17
N THR A 125 2.00 -4.97 -16.99
CA THR A 125 1.39 -5.08 -18.32
C THR A 125 -0.13 -5.23 -18.19
N ASN A 126 -0.87 -4.28 -18.77
CA ASN A 126 -2.34 -4.22 -18.71
C ASN A 126 -2.90 -4.16 -17.28
N ARG A 127 -2.17 -3.63 -16.31
CA ARG A 127 -2.58 -3.58 -14.89
C ARG A 127 -3.97 -2.95 -14.68
N GLY A 128 -4.37 -1.99 -15.52
CA GLY A 128 -5.69 -1.35 -15.49
C GLY A 128 -6.82 -2.17 -16.12
N SER A 129 -6.59 -3.41 -16.54
CA SER A 129 -7.63 -4.25 -17.16
C SER A 129 -7.53 -5.73 -16.77
N VAL A 130 -6.40 -6.17 -16.20
CA VAL A 130 -6.21 -7.55 -15.79
C VAL A 130 -7.20 -7.95 -14.71
N ILE A 131 -7.67 -9.20 -14.76
CA ILE A 131 -8.54 -9.79 -13.77
C ILE A 131 -7.75 -10.84 -13.01
N GLU A 132 -7.56 -10.61 -11.72
CA GLU A 132 -6.96 -11.56 -10.79
C GLU A 132 -8.07 -12.49 -10.26
N ASN A 133 -8.07 -13.74 -10.73
CA ASN A 133 -9.01 -14.76 -10.26
C ASN A 133 -8.37 -15.50 -9.08
N ILE A 134 -9.04 -15.50 -7.95
CA ILE A 134 -8.50 -16.10 -6.74
C ILE A 134 -9.58 -16.77 -5.92
N ASP A 135 -9.30 -17.99 -5.45
CA ASP A 135 -10.12 -18.64 -4.46
C ASP A 135 -9.86 -18.08 -3.05
N GLU A 136 -10.81 -18.30 -2.16
CA GLU A 136 -10.76 -17.77 -0.81
C GLU A 136 -9.53 -18.25 -0.02
N ARG A 137 -9.22 -19.55 -0.11
CA ARG A 137 -8.09 -20.13 0.60
C ARG A 137 -6.77 -19.49 0.19
N THR A 138 -6.51 -19.40 -1.11
CA THR A 138 -5.28 -18.80 -1.63
C THR A 138 -5.20 -17.31 -1.25
N ARG A 139 -6.33 -16.59 -1.25
CA ARG A 139 -6.38 -15.19 -0.82
C ARG A 139 -5.94 -15.03 0.63
N TYR A 140 -6.46 -15.87 1.53
CA TYR A 140 -6.15 -15.80 2.96
C TYR A 140 -4.78 -16.36 3.33
N GLU A 141 -4.30 -17.38 2.64
CA GLU A 141 -3.02 -17.99 2.96
C GLU A 141 -1.83 -17.27 2.32
N MET A 142 -2.02 -16.60 1.17
CA MET A 142 -0.93 -16.05 0.39
C MET A 142 -0.96 -14.51 0.31
N TYR A 143 -2.08 -13.89 -0.08
CA TYR A 143 -2.09 -12.49 -0.46
C TYR A 143 -2.47 -11.52 0.66
N LEU A 144 -3.30 -11.95 1.60
CA LEU A 144 -3.70 -11.14 2.75
C LEU A 144 -2.64 -11.05 3.86
N PRO A 145 -1.85 -12.07 4.19
CA PRO A 145 -0.98 -12.04 5.36
C PRO A 145 -0.04 -10.85 5.45
N PRO A 146 0.65 -10.38 4.39
CA PRO A 146 1.47 -9.17 4.47
C PRO A 146 0.69 -7.92 4.85
N PHE A 147 -0.56 -7.79 4.39
CA PHE A 147 -1.43 -6.66 4.74
C PHE A 147 -2.01 -6.79 6.15
N VAL A 148 -2.31 -8.01 6.61
CA VAL A 148 -2.69 -8.26 8.01
C VAL A 148 -1.53 -7.86 8.93
N GLY A 149 -0.30 -8.25 8.62
CA GLY A 149 0.89 -7.81 9.34
C GLY A 149 1.04 -6.28 9.37
N ALA A 150 0.67 -5.59 8.28
CA ALA A 150 0.65 -4.13 8.25
C ALA A 150 -0.43 -3.55 9.18
N VAL A 151 -1.63 -4.13 9.19
CA VAL A 151 -2.73 -3.72 10.08
C VAL A 151 -2.34 -3.94 11.54
N ASP A 152 -1.80 -5.10 11.88
CA ASP A 152 -1.33 -5.43 13.23
C ASP A 152 -0.20 -4.49 13.70
N ALA A 153 0.58 -3.96 12.78
CA ALA A 153 1.59 -2.94 13.06
C ALA A 153 1.02 -1.53 13.24
N GLY A 154 -0.27 -1.33 13.01
CA GLY A 154 -0.95 -0.03 13.13
C GLY A 154 -0.72 0.89 11.94
N VAL A 155 -0.68 0.35 10.71
CA VAL A 155 -0.55 1.16 9.48
C VAL A 155 -1.68 2.18 9.37
N GLY A 156 -1.34 3.45 9.11
CA GLY A 156 -2.34 4.52 9.04
C GLY A 156 -3.14 4.54 7.73
N SER A 157 -2.58 4.02 6.63
CA SER A 157 -3.31 3.94 5.37
C SER A 157 -2.90 2.75 4.50
N ILE A 158 -3.80 2.37 3.60
CA ILE A 158 -3.58 1.31 2.60
C ILE A 158 -4.03 1.82 1.23
N MET A 159 -3.25 1.50 0.20
CA MET A 159 -3.57 1.87 -1.18
C MET A 159 -4.14 0.67 -1.94
N CYS A 160 -5.36 0.81 -2.45
CA CYS A 160 -5.94 -0.19 -3.36
C CYS A 160 -5.33 -0.08 -4.77
N SER A 161 -5.32 -1.18 -5.50
CA SER A 161 -4.56 -1.34 -6.75
C SER A 161 -5.40 -1.11 -8.01
N TYR A 162 -4.76 -1.15 -9.20
CA TYR A 162 -5.39 -0.91 -10.49
C TYR A 162 -6.21 -2.07 -11.04
N ASN A 163 -5.82 -3.32 -10.69
CA ASN A 163 -6.38 -4.53 -11.26
C ASN A 163 -7.82 -4.79 -10.80
N LYS A 164 -8.52 -5.63 -11.55
CA LYS A 164 -9.77 -6.24 -11.09
C LYS A 164 -9.49 -7.49 -10.28
N ILE A 165 -10.39 -7.76 -9.33
CA ILE A 165 -10.36 -8.96 -8.48
C ILE A 165 -11.68 -9.69 -8.62
N ARG A 166 -11.61 -11.00 -8.89
CA ARG A 166 -12.72 -11.92 -8.73
C ARG A 166 -12.47 -12.73 -7.47
N ALA A 167 -13.09 -12.31 -6.36
CA ALA A 167 -12.81 -12.85 -5.03
C ALA A 167 -13.47 -14.21 -4.76
N HIS A 168 -14.53 -14.53 -5.50
CA HIS A 168 -15.17 -15.85 -5.54
C HIS A 168 -15.47 -16.22 -6.99
N ARG A 169 -15.51 -17.51 -7.27
CA ARG A 169 -15.63 -18.02 -8.64
C ARG A 169 -16.89 -17.53 -9.37
N GLU A 170 -17.98 -17.37 -8.64
CA GLU A 170 -19.29 -16.97 -9.16
C GLU A 170 -19.48 -15.46 -9.19
N ASP A 171 -18.54 -14.67 -8.63
CA ASP A 171 -18.66 -13.23 -8.56
C ASP A 171 -18.27 -12.55 -9.88
N ASP A 172 -18.78 -11.34 -10.07
CA ASP A 172 -18.23 -10.42 -11.07
C ASP A 172 -16.82 -9.96 -10.67
N ALA A 173 -16.00 -9.70 -11.66
CA ALA A 173 -14.68 -9.11 -11.44
C ALA A 173 -14.82 -7.60 -11.21
N LEU A 174 -14.59 -7.15 -10.00
CA LEU A 174 -14.66 -5.73 -9.62
C LEU A 174 -13.26 -5.12 -9.53
N TRP A 175 -13.14 -3.83 -9.77
CA TRP A 175 -11.90 -3.09 -9.54
C TRP A 175 -11.46 -3.21 -8.08
N SER A 176 -10.17 -3.33 -7.82
CA SER A 176 -9.65 -3.47 -6.47
C SER A 176 -10.16 -2.38 -5.52
N CYS A 177 -10.24 -1.13 -6.01
CA CYS A 177 -10.75 -0.01 -5.24
C CYS A 177 -12.29 0.05 -5.09
N GLU A 178 -13.01 -0.91 -5.69
CA GLU A 178 -14.48 -0.99 -5.69
C GLU A 178 -15.00 -2.34 -5.21
N ASN A 179 -14.12 -3.20 -4.72
CA ASN A 179 -14.47 -4.56 -4.34
C ASN A 179 -14.87 -4.64 -2.84
N PRO A 180 -16.18 -4.76 -2.53
CA PRO A 180 -16.64 -4.78 -1.14
C PRO A 180 -16.18 -6.02 -0.37
N THR A 181 -15.96 -7.16 -1.07
CA THR A 181 -15.44 -8.36 -0.42
C THR A 181 -14.05 -8.14 0.15
N THR A 182 -13.14 -7.52 -0.64
CA THR A 182 -11.76 -7.33 -0.21
C THR A 182 -11.59 -6.09 0.66
N LEU A 183 -12.24 -4.97 0.36
CA LEU A 183 -12.09 -3.73 1.12
C LEU A 183 -12.94 -3.71 2.41
N ALA A 184 -14.26 -3.73 2.28
CA ALA A 184 -15.14 -3.67 3.47
C ALA A 184 -15.10 -4.98 4.27
N GLY A 185 -15.09 -6.13 3.57
CA GLY A 185 -15.11 -7.46 4.18
C GLY A 185 -13.76 -7.86 4.78
N ASP A 186 -12.79 -8.16 3.94
CA ASP A 186 -11.52 -8.74 4.40
C ASP A 186 -10.65 -7.72 5.15
N LEU A 187 -10.52 -6.49 4.63
CA LEU A 187 -9.65 -5.49 5.23
C LEU A 187 -10.29 -4.81 6.44
N LYS A 188 -11.41 -4.09 6.25
CA LYS A 188 -11.99 -3.29 7.33
C LYS A 188 -12.66 -4.14 8.41
N THR A 189 -13.46 -5.14 8.01
CA THR A 189 -14.25 -5.92 8.99
C THR A 189 -13.42 -7.04 9.63
N LYS A 190 -12.82 -7.93 8.82
CA LYS A 190 -12.13 -9.11 9.37
C LYS A 190 -10.76 -8.78 9.93
N SER A 191 -9.97 -7.98 9.21
CA SER A 191 -8.64 -7.54 9.69
C SER A 191 -8.72 -6.36 10.66
N LYS A 192 -9.90 -5.75 10.86
CA LYS A 192 -10.14 -4.62 11.76
C LYS A 192 -9.29 -3.39 11.45
N PHE A 193 -9.04 -3.15 10.15
CA PHE A 193 -8.33 -1.96 9.73
C PHE A 193 -9.17 -0.71 10.00
N ASP A 194 -8.65 0.19 10.81
CA ASP A 194 -9.29 1.44 11.26
C ASP A 194 -8.68 2.70 10.64
N GLY A 195 -7.64 2.55 9.80
CA GLY A 195 -7.08 3.63 8.99
C GLY A 195 -7.93 3.92 7.74
N PHE A 196 -7.38 4.68 6.80
CA PHE A 196 -8.07 5.00 5.56
C PHE A 196 -7.52 4.26 4.36
N VAL A 197 -8.41 3.88 3.44
CA VAL A 197 -8.07 3.31 2.13
C VAL A 197 -8.05 4.42 1.10
N MET A 198 -6.90 4.59 0.43
CA MET A 198 -6.80 5.49 -0.73
C MET A 198 -6.70 4.69 -2.03
N SER A 199 -7.15 5.28 -3.13
CA SER A 199 -6.92 4.68 -4.44
C SER A 199 -5.50 4.93 -4.93
N ASP A 200 -4.97 4.03 -5.75
CA ASP A 200 -3.88 4.37 -6.65
C ASP A 200 -4.35 5.46 -7.66
N TRP A 201 -3.42 6.15 -8.33
CA TRP A 201 -3.70 7.31 -9.18
C TRP A 201 -4.62 6.97 -10.35
N GLY A 202 -5.89 7.38 -10.26
CA GLY A 202 -6.90 7.10 -11.27
C GLY A 202 -7.48 5.67 -11.21
N ALA A 203 -7.25 4.93 -10.13
CA ALA A 203 -7.79 3.58 -9.95
C ALA A 203 -9.25 3.53 -9.49
N THR A 204 -9.88 4.69 -9.26
CA THR A 204 -11.30 4.80 -8.93
C THR A 204 -12.12 4.89 -10.22
N HIS A 205 -13.21 4.12 -10.31
CA HIS A 205 -14.07 4.06 -11.50
C HIS A 205 -15.54 4.38 -11.20
N SER A 206 -15.91 4.50 -9.92
CA SER A 206 -17.24 4.89 -9.46
C SER A 206 -17.15 5.49 -8.04
N THR A 207 -18.30 5.92 -7.48
CA THR A 207 -18.40 6.29 -6.07
C THR A 207 -18.35 5.03 -5.21
N SER A 208 -17.19 4.70 -4.69
CA SER A 208 -16.88 3.41 -4.05
C SER A 208 -16.80 3.47 -2.52
N ILE A 209 -17.38 4.50 -1.88
CA ILE A 209 -17.37 4.67 -0.42
C ILE A 209 -17.98 3.45 0.29
N MET A 210 -19.11 2.96 -0.20
CA MET A 210 -19.79 1.81 0.39
C MET A 210 -19.02 0.49 0.19
N ALA A 211 -18.11 0.44 -0.78
CA ALA A 211 -17.22 -0.70 -0.97
C ALA A 211 -16.00 -0.66 -0.03
N GLY A 212 -15.75 0.49 0.62
CA GLY A 212 -14.66 0.65 1.59
C GLY A 212 -13.54 1.59 1.17
N LEU A 213 -13.66 2.31 0.04
CA LEU A 213 -12.72 3.35 -0.37
C LEU A 213 -13.01 4.65 0.40
N ASP A 214 -11.97 5.28 0.96
CA ASP A 214 -12.11 6.52 1.74
C ASP A 214 -11.57 7.75 0.99
N VAL A 215 -10.55 7.57 0.14
CA VAL A 215 -9.87 8.68 -0.55
C VAL A 215 -9.62 8.33 -2.01
N GLU A 216 -10.12 9.18 -2.92
CA GLU A 216 -9.83 9.10 -4.35
C GLU A 216 -8.61 9.94 -4.72
N MET A 217 -7.68 9.36 -5.49
CA MET A 217 -6.47 10.02 -5.97
C MET A 217 -6.38 10.01 -7.50
N PRO A 218 -5.77 11.02 -8.14
CA PRO A 218 -5.14 12.23 -7.58
C PRO A 218 -6.11 13.35 -7.25
N ALA A 219 -7.33 13.28 -7.75
CA ALA A 219 -8.37 14.29 -7.59
C ALA A 219 -9.74 13.62 -7.56
N ALA A 220 -10.66 14.23 -6.84
CA ALA A 220 -12.03 13.75 -6.73
C ALA A 220 -12.75 13.86 -8.09
N LYS A 221 -12.90 12.76 -8.78
CA LYS A 221 -13.68 12.63 -10.01
C LYS A 221 -15.06 12.04 -9.73
N TYR A 222 -15.10 11.08 -8.80
CA TYR A 222 -16.29 10.32 -8.44
C TYR A 222 -16.74 10.58 -7.01
N MET A 223 -15.83 11.05 -6.13
CA MET A 223 -16.06 11.28 -4.70
C MET A 223 -15.90 12.77 -4.37
N ASN A 224 -16.66 13.62 -5.05
CA ASN A 224 -16.68 15.08 -4.87
C ASN A 224 -17.93 15.55 -4.10
#